data_8928c9eb2634f6993724d6e704c0b1ab
#
_entry.id   8928c9eb2634f6993724d6e704c0b1ab
#
_cell.length_a   1.000
_cell.length_b   1.000
_cell.length_c   1.000
_cell.angle_alpha   90.00
_cell.angle_beta   90.00
_cell.angle_gamma   90.00
#
_symmetry.space_group_name_H-M   'P 1'
#
loop_
_entity.id
_entity.type
_entity.pdbx_description
1 polymer ?
#
loop_
_entity_poly.entity_id
_entity_poly.type
_entity_poly.pdbx_seq_one_letter_code
_entity_poly.pdbx_strand_id
1 'polypeptide(L)'
;EGELLRDVLSKPSSNAKEIFRQFGAFIAQLHDKGIYFRSAHLKNILVLANGEFGLIDISDLMVQSHSLNVKLRQRNFKHILRYREDKALFKSHLQDFFSSYVTASNLGENETGKIEKTIKTILA
;
A
#
# COMPACT_ATOMS: atom_id res chain seq x y z
N GLU A 1 -8.85 4.43 -17.71
CA GLU A 1 -9.37 3.15 -17.82
C GLU A 1 -8.70 2.10 -16.99
N GLY A 2 -9.40 1.61 -16.00
CA GLY A 2 -8.86 0.60 -15.11
C GLY A 2 -9.94 0.11 -14.18
N GLU A 3 -9.57 -0.83 -13.32
CA GLU A 3 -10.47 -1.38 -12.33
C GLU A 3 -9.98 -1.01 -10.94
N LEU A 4 -10.90 -0.88 -10.00
CA LEU A 4 -10.52 -0.64 -8.61
C LEU A 4 -9.75 -1.84 -8.07
N LEU A 5 -8.68 -1.56 -7.33
CA LEU A 5 -7.83 -2.62 -6.79
C LEU A 5 -8.64 -3.57 -5.91
N ARG A 6 -9.55 -3.05 -5.09
CA ARG A 6 -10.39 -3.89 -4.24
C ARG A 6 -11.20 -4.89 -5.07
N ASP A 7 -11.76 -4.43 -6.19
CA ASP A 7 -12.58 -5.29 -7.04
C ASP A 7 -11.74 -6.36 -7.71
N VAL A 8 -10.54 -5.99 -8.18
CA VAL A 8 -9.64 -6.96 -8.82
C VAL A 8 -9.24 -8.06 -7.84
N LEU A 9 -8.88 -7.67 -6.61
CA LEU A 9 -8.43 -8.63 -5.60
C LEU A 9 -9.55 -9.55 -5.13
N SER A 10 -10.81 -9.14 -5.29
CA SER A 10 -11.96 -9.93 -4.88
C SER A 10 -12.33 -11.01 -5.90
N LYS A 11 -11.76 -10.97 -7.08
CA LYS A 11 -12.07 -11.96 -8.13
C LYS A 11 -11.37 -13.27 -7.84
N PRO A 12 -12.07 -14.42 -7.95
CA PRO A 12 -11.43 -15.71 -7.71
C PRO A 12 -10.27 -16.01 -8.65
N SER A 13 -10.30 -15.47 -9.86
CA SER A 13 -9.26 -15.72 -10.86
C SER A 13 -8.09 -14.73 -10.77
N SER A 14 -8.10 -13.81 -9.79
CA SER A 14 -7.03 -12.84 -9.68
C SER A 14 -5.73 -13.49 -9.22
N ASN A 15 -4.60 -12.95 -9.69
CA ASN A 15 -3.30 -13.34 -9.18
C ASN A 15 -2.96 -12.43 -7.99
N ALA A 16 -3.66 -12.63 -6.89
CA ALA A 16 -3.58 -11.73 -5.73
C ALA A 16 -2.16 -11.64 -5.17
N LYS A 17 -1.45 -12.77 -5.13
CA LYS A 17 -0.09 -12.78 -4.61
C LYS A 17 0.81 -11.82 -5.38
N GLU A 18 0.78 -11.88 -6.70
CA GLU A 18 1.61 -11.01 -7.53
C GLU A 18 1.15 -9.56 -7.45
N ILE A 19 -0.17 -9.35 -7.42
CA ILE A 19 -0.72 -7.99 -7.30
C ILE A 19 -0.29 -7.35 -5.99
N PHE A 20 -0.34 -8.09 -4.88
CA PHE A 20 0.12 -7.56 -3.59
C PHE A 20 1.60 -7.28 -3.58
N ARG A 21 2.40 -8.10 -4.28
CA ARG A 21 3.83 -7.85 -4.40
C ARG A 21 4.09 -6.55 -5.13
N GLN A 22 3.40 -6.33 -6.25
CA GLN A 22 3.54 -5.10 -7.02
C GLN A 22 3.02 -3.90 -6.25
N PHE A 23 1.94 -4.08 -5.50
CA PHE A 23 1.36 -3.01 -4.70
C PHE A 23 2.30 -2.58 -3.58
N GLY A 24 2.99 -3.52 -2.95
CA GLY A 24 3.98 -3.19 -1.93
C GLY A 24 5.08 -2.29 -2.47
N ALA A 25 5.61 -2.64 -3.64
CA ALA A 25 6.63 -1.83 -4.29
C ALA A 25 6.08 -0.44 -4.68
N PHE A 26 4.83 -0.39 -5.14
CA PHE A 26 4.20 0.88 -5.52
C PHE A 26 4.09 1.82 -4.32
N ILE A 27 3.61 1.32 -3.18
CA ILE A 27 3.47 2.14 -1.98
C ILE A 27 4.84 2.59 -1.48
N ALA A 28 5.85 1.72 -1.54
CA ALA A 28 7.21 2.10 -1.16
C ALA A 28 7.72 3.25 -2.01
N GLN A 29 7.45 3.21 -3.32
CA GLN A 29 7.85 4.28 -4.23
C GLN A 29 7.17 5.60 -3.90
N LEU A 30 5.88 5.56 -3.58
CA LEU A 30 5.16 6.77 -3.17
C LEU A 30 5.81 7.36 -1.91
N HIS A 31 6.07 6.53 -0.92
CA HIS A 31 6.66 6.98 0.34
C HIS A 31 8.07 7.53 0.13
N ASP A 32 8.87 6.86 -0.71
CA ASP A 32 10.23 7.33 -0.99
C ASP A 32 10.23 8.68 -1.71
N LYS A 33 9.19 8.95 -2.49
CA LYS A 33 9.03 10.24 -3.19
C LYS A 33 8.40 11.32 -2.33
N GLY A 34 8.07 11.01 -1.08
CA GLY A 34 7.47 11.98 -0.18
C GLY A 34 5.96 12.15 -0.35
N ILE A 35 5.29 11.17 -0.92
CA ILE A 35 3.86 11.24 -1.17
C ILE A 35 3.10 10.58 -0.04
N TYR A 36 2.25 11.36 0.64
CA TYR A 36 1.40 10.91 1.74
C TYR A 36 -0.06 11.03 1.27
N PHE A 37 -0.72 9.89 1.12
CA PHE A 37 -2.05 9.84 0.54
C PHE A 37 -3.06 9.35 1.57
N ARG A 38 -3.82 10.28 2.15
CA ARG A 38 -4.76 9.95 3.23
C ARG A 38 -5.91 9.05 2.78
N SER A 39 -6.27 9.13 1.53
CA SER A 39 -7.35 8.30 0.97
C SER A 39 -6.83 7.03 0.31
N ALA A 40 -5.66 6.55 0.70
CA ALA A 40 -4.96 5.44 0.04
C ALA A 40 -5.49 4.07 0.49
N HIS A 41 -6.79 3.86 0.41
CA HIS A 41 -7.36 2.53 0.61
C HIS A 41 -7.63 1.88 -0.75
N LEU A 42 -7.89 0.57 -0.75
CA LEU A 42 -7.94 -0.20 -2.00
C LEU A 42 -9.05 0.26 -2.97
N LYS A 43 -10.01 1.02 -2.44
CA LYS A 43 -11.09 1.58 -3.26
C LYS A 43 -10.64 2.78 -4.09
N ASN A 44 -9.54 3.44 -3.68
CA ASN A 44 -9.04 4.61 -4.39
C ASN A 44 -7.78 4.33 -5.20
N ILE A 45 -7.50 3.08 -5.45
CA ILE A 45 -6.36 2.66 -6.26
C ILE A 45 -6.89 1.87 -7.44
N LEU A 46 -6.42 2.22 -8.63
CA LEU A 46 -6.81 1.55 -9.87
C LEU A 46 -5.70 0.61 -10.33
N VAL A 47 -6.11 -0.50 -10.92
CA VAL A 47 -5.21 -1.35 -11.70
C VAL A 47 -5.49 -1.01 -13.15
N LEU A 48 -4.50 -0.47 -13.83
CA LEU A 48 -4.64 -0.02 -15.21
C LEU A 48 -4.45 -1.20 -16.17
N ALA A 49 -4.87 -0.99 -17.42
CA ALA A 49 -4.80 -2.06 -18.43
C ALA A 49 -3.39 -2.61 -18.63
N ASN A 50 -2.36 -1.77 -18.43
CA ASN A 50 -0.97 -2.21 -18.56
C ASN A 50 -0.40 -2.82 -17.28
N GLY A 51 -1.22 -3.01 -16.26
CA GLY A 51 -0.80 -3.58 -14.99
C GLY A 51 -0.26 -2.60 -13.98
N GLU A 52 -0.12 -1.34 -14.35
CA GLU A 52 0.35 -0.30 -13.43
C GLU A 52 -0.77 0.16 -12.52
N PHE A 53 -0.40 0.80 -11.41
CA PHE A 53 -1.37 1.35 -10.48
C PHE A 53 -1.58 2.84 -10.71
N GLY A 54 -2.81 3.29 -10.47
CA GLY A 54 -3.14 4.70 -10.51
C GLY A 54 -3.87 5.10 -9.26
N LEU A 55 -3.89 6.39 -8.98
CA LEU A 55 -4.58 6.93 -7.81
C LEU A 55 -5.78 7.73 -8.25
N ILE A 56 -6.89 7.63 -7.50
CA ILE A 56 -8.05 8.48 -7.72
C ILE A 56 -8.38 9.22 -6.42
N ASP A 57 -9.17 10.28 -6.53
CA ASP A 57 -9.56 11.12 -5.39
C ASP A 57 -8.34 11.68 -4.68
N ILE A 58 -7.49 12.35 -5.44
CA ILE A 58 -6.19 12.81 -4.96
C ILE A 58 -6.22 14.15 -4.21
N SER A 59 -7.41 14.64 -3.85
CA SER A 59 -7.54 15.91 -3.13
C SER A 59 -6.85 15.87 -1.76
N ASP A 60 -6.69 14.68 -1.18
CA ASP A 60 -6.05 14.50 0.12
C ASP A 60 -4.57 14.17 0.03
N LEU A 61 -3.99 14.34 -1.14
CA LEU A 61 -2.60 13.98 -1.37
C LEU A 61 -1.68 15.10 -0.86
N MET A 62 -0.68 14.71 -0.06
CA MET A 62 0.36 15.64 0.38
C MET A 62 1.69 15.18 -0.20
N VAL A 63 2.47 16.16 -0.69
CA VAL A 63 3.78 15.88 -1.28
C VAL A 63 4.82 16.75 -0.61
N GLN A 64 5.90 16.12 -0.15
CA GLN A 64 7.04 16.87 0.40
C GLN A 64 8.29 16.55 -0.44
N SER A 65 9.35 17.35 -0.26
CA SER A 65 10.53 17.27 -1.11
C SER A 65 11.45 16.10 -0.83
N HIS A 66 11.22 15.39 0.29
CA HIS A 66 12.05 14.24 0.66
C HIS A 66 11.15 13.07 1.06
N SER A 67 11.73 11.88 1.20
CA SER A 67 10.95 10.69 1.52
C SER A 67 10.22 10.85 2.85
N LEU A 68 9.11 10.13 3.01
CA LEU A 68 8.35 10.14 4.25
C LEU A 68 9.15 9.47 5.36
N ASN A 69 9.11 10.05 6.57
CA ASN A 69 9.72 9.40 7.72
C ASN A 69 8.85 8.24 8.20
N VAL A 70 9.37 7.48 9.16
CA VAL A 70 8.69 6.29 9.66
C VAL A 70 7.31 6.62 10.20
N LYS A 71 7.21 7.70 10.96
CA LYS A 71 5.94 8.09 11.59
C LYS A 71 4.84 8.37 10.57
N LEU A 72 5.18 9.06 9.49
CA LEU A 72 4.22 9.34 8.43
C LEU A 72 3.85 8.06 7.67
N ARG A 73 4.81 7.17 7.46
CA ARG A 73 4.52 5.89 6.80
C ARG A 73 3.59 5.04 7.65
N GLN A 74 3.84 4.98 8.96
CA GLN A 74 2.95 4.26 9.89
C GLN A 74 1.54 4.82 9.83
N ARG A 75 1.42 6.15 9.83
CA ARG A 75 0.12 6.79 9.75
C ARG A 75 -0.56 6.53 8.42
N ASN A 76 0.21 6.51 7.34
CA ASN A 76 -0.36 6.23 6.02
C ASN A 76 -0.92 4.81 5.95
N PHE A 77 -0.27 3.84 6.58
CA PHE A 77 -0.81 2.48 6.61
C PHE A 77 -2.12 2.39 7.37
N LYS A 78 -2.35 3.25 8.35
CA LYS A 78 -3.66 3.30 9.01
C LYS A 78 -4.74 3.75 8.04
N HIS A 79 -4.41 4.63 7.09
CA HIS A 79 -5.35 5.02 6.05
C HIS A 79 -5.57 3.92 5.02
N ILE A 80 -4.48 3.28 4.57
CA ILE A 80 -4.55 2.20 3.59
C ILE A 80 -5.39 1.05 4.11
N LEU A 81 -5.26 0.73 5.40
CA LEU A 81 -5.91 -0.41 6.03
C LEU A 81 -7.13 0.01 6.84
N ARG A 82 -7.82 1.07 6.41
CA ARG A 82 -8.98 1.60 7.13
C ARG A 82 -10.17 0.67 7.11
N TYR A 83 -10.45 0.02 5.99
CA TYR A 83 -11.67 -0.74 5.80
C TYR A 83 -11.48 -2.21 6.11
N ARG A 84 -12.52 -2.82 6.71
CA ARG A 84 -12.48 -4.22 7.11
C ARG A 84 -12.21 -5.15 5.93
N GLU A 85 -12.86 -4.89 4.80
CA GLU A 85 -12.69 -5.71 3.60
C GLU A 85 -11.23 -5.73 3.16
N ASP A 86 -10.59 -4.57 3.21
CA ASP A 86 -9.20 -4.46 2.80
C ASP A 86 -8.27 -5.17 3.76
N LYS A 87 -8.56 -5.09 5.07
CA LYS A 87 -7.77 -5.79 6.07
C LYS A 87 -7.79 -7.30 5.86
N ALA A 88 -8.94 -7.85 5.52
CA ALA A 88 -9.05 -9.29 5.29
C ALA A 88 -8.18 -9.72 4.12
N LEU A 89 -8.17 -8.94 3.05
CA LEU A 89 -7.34 -9.23 1.88
C LEU A 89 -5.84 -9.14 2.23
N PHE A 90 -5.47 -8.09 2.97
CA PHE A 90 -4.07 -7.92 3.38
C PHE A 90 -3.59 -9.03 4.29
N LYS A 91 -4.44 -9.52 5.18
CA LYS A 91 -4.05 -10.60 6.09
C LYS A 91 -3.56 -11.83 5.34
N SER A 92 -4.24 -12.17 4.26
CA SER A 92 -3.90 -13.35 3.47
C SER A 92 -2.60 -13.18 2.68
N HIS A 93 -2.19 -11.94 2.43
CA HIS A 93 -1.07 -11.67 1.54
C HIS A 93 -0.05 -10.69 2.15
N LEU A 94 -0.02 -10.61 3.49
CA LEU A 94 0.84 -9.65 4.16
C LEU A 94 2.31 -9.83 3.79
N GLN A 95 2.77 -11.07 3.75
CA GLN A 95 4.17 -11.35 3.48
C GLN A 95 4.55 -10.90 2.06
N ASP A 96 3.68 -11.16 1.10
CA ASP A 96 3.93 -10.75 -0.28
C ASP A 96 4.01 -9.23 -0.41
N PHE A 97 3.09 -8.54 0.24
CA PHE A 97 3.07 -7.09 0.22
C PHE A 97 4.29 -6.52 0.91
N PHE A 98 4.55 -6.95 2.14
CA PHE A 98 5.55 -6.31 2.97
C PHE A 98 6.97 -6.59 2.52
N SER A 99 7.25 -7.79 2.03
CA SER A 99 8.60 -8.08 1.53
C SER A 99 8.95 -7.20 0.34
N SER A 100 7.98 -6.94 -0.55
CA SER A 100 8.19 -6.02 -1.67
C SER A 100 8.35 -4.59 -1.20
N TYR A 101 7.55 -4.18 -0.22
CA TYR A 101 7.65 -2.84 0.34
C TYR A 101 9.06 -2.61 0.90
N VAL A 102 9.58 -3.55 1.66
CA VAL A 102 10.90 -3.45 2.26
C VAL A 102 11.98 -3.39 1.18
N THR A 103 11.89 -4.28 0.19
CA THR A 103 12.88 -4.36 -0.88
C THR A 103 12.92 -3.08 -1.69
N ALA A 104 11.78 -2.49 -1.96
CA ALA A 104 11.68 -1.29 -2.80
C ALA A 104 11.93 0.01 -2.03
N SER A 105 11.84 -0.02 -0.69
CA SER A 105 11.99 1.19 0.11
C SER A 105 13.46 1.47 0.39
N ASN A 106 13.75 2.74 0.76
CA ASN A 106 15.10 3.15 1.13
C ASN A 106 15.32 3.10 2.64
N LEU A 107 14.53 2.31 3.36
CA LEU A 107 14.58 2.25 4.82
C LEU A 107 15.56 1.19 5.32
N GLY A 108 16.09 1.41 6.52
CA GLY A 108 16.90 0.40 7.20
C GLY A 108 16.05 -0.59 7.98
N GLU A 109 16.70 -1.61 8.52
CA GLU A 109 16.05 -2.70 9.24
C GLU A 109 15.21 -2.24 10.42
N ASN A 110 15.76 -1.33 11.19
CA ASN A 110 15.09 -0.82 12.38
C ASN A 110 13.79 -0.13 12.02
N GLU A 111 13.84 0.66 10.97
CA GLU A 111 12.67 1.41 10.49
C GLU A 111 11.60 0.49 9.91
N THR A 112 12.01 -0.49 9.11
CA THR A 112 11.04 -1.42 8.53
C THR A 112 10.41 -2.29 9.62
N GLY A 113 11.16 -2.62 10.66
CA GLY A 113 10.60 -3.36 11.80
C GLY A 113 9.48 -2.62 12.50
N LYS A 114 9.64 -1.31 12.66
CA LYS A 114 8.58 -0.48 13.28
C LYS A 114 7.33 -0.45 12.42
N ILE A 115 7.50 -0.34 11.11
CA ILE A 115 6.37 -0.32 10.19
C ILE A 115 5.67 -1.68 10.17
N GLU A 116 6.43 -2.76 10.17
CA GLU A 116 5.85 -4.10 10.20
C GLU A 116 5.00 -4.30 11.46
N LYS A 117 5.50 -3.86 12.59
CA LYS A 117 4.75 -3.96 13.85
C LYS A 117 3.46 -3.18 13.78
N THR A 118 3.49 -1.99 13.20
CA THR A 118 2.30 -1.17 13.03
C THR A 118 1.25 -1.90 12.18
N ILE A 119 1.68 -2.45 11.05
CA ILE A 119 0.76 -3.15 10.13
C ILE A 119 0.15 -4.36 10.83
N LYS A 120 0.97 -5.16 11.52
CA LYS A 120 0.48 -6.34 12.23
C LYS A 120 -0.51 -5.98 13.32
N THR A 121 -0.28 -4.86 14.01
CA THR A 121 -1.21 -4.39 15.03
C THR A 121 -2.55 -3.99 14.42
N ILE A 122 -2.51 -3.30 13.28
CA ILE A 122 -3.75 -2.91 12.59
C ILE A 122 -4.53 -4.14 12.14
N LEU A 123 -3.84 -5.16 11.67
CA LEU A 123 -4.46 -6.38 11.13
C LEU A 123 -4.86 -7.39 12.20
N ALA A 124 -4.42 -7.19 13.43
CA ALA A 124 -4.69 -8.14 14.52
C ALA A 124 -6.18 -8.29 14.86
#